data_248790ba72358b877b1509621e75fb19
#
_entry.id   248790ba72358b877b1509621e75fb19
#
_cell.length_a   1.000
_cell.length_b   1.000
_cell.length_c   1.000
_cell.angle_alpha   90.00
_cell.angle_beta   90.00
_cell.angle_gamma   90.00
#
_symmetry.space_group_name_H-M   'P 1'
#
loop_
_entity.id
_entity.type
_entity.pdbx_description
1 polymer ?
#
loop_
_entity_poly.entity_id
_entity_poly.type
_entity_poly.pdbx_seq_one_letter_code
_entity_poly.pdbx_strand_id
1 'polypeptide(L)'
;DNDMSAEHDRINRQIFEESLEIIKRAWTNERFSFRGEHFTLPADDIPDRGSNVDDLTLIPRPERPIDIYQPVTSPETIEYVPRAGHKAVYWLQNADSQLDKWSRFAKIRDDMGKPVAPGDDRCLVLNVHVGKTREAAMKKGKPGHDEFCRFLAPYGRFSSYRNPDGTKVAFDHCPTVQESIDQKIQAIGSVDDVVDTIGFWRDLLDLKHLIIFFDFPGLTRQDMTEQLHMVAEEVMPQLGETMTRRPLPSLSPLV
;
A
#
# COMPACT_ATOMS: atom_id res chain seq x y z
N ASP A 1 18.29 15.00 -20.45
CA ASP A 1 17.01 14.98 -19.69
C ASP A 1 16.92 13.84 -18.65
N ASN A 2 17.52 12.66 -18.89
CA ASN A 2 17.55 11.57 -17.91
C ASN A 2 18.41 11.89 -16.65
N ASP A 3 19.44 12.68 -16.80
CA ASP A 3 20.37 13.00 -15.69
C ASP A 3 19.72 13.96 -14.67
N MET A 4 18.93 14.91 -15.14
CA MET A 4 18.16 15.81 -14.26
C MET A 4 17.04 15.08 -13.50
N SER A 5 16.42 14.07 -14.09
CA SER A 5 15.38 13.27 -13.42
C SER A 5 15.98 12.43 -12.29
N ALA A 6 17.12 11.79 -12.52
CA ALA A 6 17.82 10.99 -11.50
C ALA A 6 18.31 11.85 -10.33
N GLU A 7 18.78 13.06 -10.61
CA GLU A 7 19.21 14.01 -9.56
C GLU A 7 18.03 14.49 -8.70
N HIS A 8 16.90 14.83 -9.32
CA HIS A 8 15.67 15.18 -8.59
C HIS A 8 15.18 14.03 -7.72
N ASP A 9 15.23 12.80 -8.22
CA ASP A 9 14.81 11.63 -7.45
C ASP A 9 15.74 11.40 -6.24
N ARG A 10 17.05 11.62 -6.40
CA ARG A 10 18.03 11.55 -5.31
C ARG A 10 17.74 12.60 -4.23
N ILE A 11 17.53 13.85 -4.62
CA ILE A 11 17.23 14.95 -3.70
C ILE A 11 15.90 14.69 -2.96
N ASN A 12 14.85 14.30 -3.68
CA ASN A 12 13.57 13.95 -3.08
C ASN A 12 13.70 12.84 -2.05
N ARG A 13 14.55 11.86 -2.32
CA ARG A 13 14.83 10.77 -1.38
C ARG A 13 15.53 11.25 -0.12
N GLN A 14 16.55 12.10 -0.25
CA GLN A 14 17.26 12.69 0.90
C GLN A 14 16.30 13.52 1.76
N ILE A 15 15.49 14.38 1.15
CA ILE A 15 14.45 15.16 1.85
C ILE A 15 13.48 14.26 2.60
N PHE A 16 13.04 13.17 1.98
CA PHE A 16 12.14 12.19 2.60
C PHE A 16 12.80 11.50 3.81
N GLU A 17 14.05 11.07 3.67
CA GLU A 17 14.78 10.37 4.74
C GLU A 17 15.05 11.30 5.93
N GLU A 18 15.47 12.55 5.69
CA GLU A 18 15.62 13.57 6.75
C GLU A 18 14.30 13.89 7.43
N SER A 19 13.21 14.03 6.66
CA SER A 19 11.87 14.28 7.20
C SER A 19 11.41 13.14 8.12
N LEU A 20 11.65 11.88 7.74
CA LEU A 20 11.34 10.73 8.59
C LEU A 20 12.17 10.71 9.86
N GLU A 21 13.45 11.04 9.78
CA GLU A 21 14.32 11.11 10.96
C GLU A 21 13.86 12.20 11.93
N ILE A 22 13.48 13.37 11.43
CA ILE A 22 12.91 14.46 12.24
C ILE A 22 11.64 14.00 12.94
N ILE A 23 10.71 13.36 12.21
CA ILE A 23 9.46 12.83 12.77
C ILE A 23 9.75 11.80 13.86
N LYS A 24 10.67 10.87 13.63
CA LYS A 24 11.04 9.85 14.63
C LYS A 24 11.64 10.49 15.88
N ARG A 25 12.52 11.48 15.74
CA ARG A 25 13.07 12.24 16.88
C ARG A 25 11.98 12.96 17.66
N ALA A 26 11.07 13.64 16.97
CA ALA A 26 9.94 14.34 17.59
C ALA A 26 9.02 13.39 18.37
N TRP A 27 8.82 12.16 17.90
CA TRP A 27 7.98 11.18 18.59
C TRP A 27 8.65 10.54 19.81
N THR A 28 9.97 10.37 19.76
CA THR A 28 10.70 9.58 20.77
C THR A 28 11.40 10.42 21.84
N ASN A 29 11.72 11.67 21.54
CA ASN A 29 12.44 12.54 22.46
C ASN A 29 11.54 13.64 23.01
N GLU A 30 11.74 13.99 24.27
CA GLU A 30 11.04 15.12 24.89
C GLU A 30 11.44 16.44 24.26
N ARG A 31 12.72 16.59 23.99
CA ARG A 31 13.30 17.71 23.27
C ARG A 31 14.21 17.17 22.17
N PHE A 32 14.20 17.83 21.03
CA PHE A 32 15.01 17.42 19.90
C PHE A 32 15.47 18.60 19.06
N SER A 33 16.60 18.44 18.41
CA SER A 33 17.07 19.29 17.33
C SER A 33 17.53 18.40 16.17
N PHE A 34 17.67 18.99 14.99
CA PHE A 34 18.13 18.31 13.79
C PHE A 34 19.00 19.25 12.95
N ARG A 35 20.09 18.73 12.43
CA ARG A 35 20.96 19.42 11.48
C ARG A 35 21.27 18.44 10.35
N GLY A 36 20.64 18.63 9.19
CA GLY A 36 20.81 17.85 7.99
C GLY A 36 21.28 18.67 6.81
N GLU A 37 21.23 18.09 5.64
CA GLU A 37 21.56 18.76 4.38
C GLU A 37 20.42 19.69 3.92
N HIS A 38 19.17 19.26 4.16
CA HIS A 38 17.95 19.95 3.71
C HIS A 38 17.21 20.67 4.84
N PHE A 39 17.34 20.21 6.08
CA PHE A 39 16.61 20.77 7.22
C PHE A 39 17.51 21.12 8.38
N THR A 40 17.21 22.27 9.00
CA THR A 40 17.79 22.71 10.26
C THR A 40 16.65 23.05 11.23
N LEU A 41 16.55 22.32 12.34
CA LEU A 41 15.49 22.46 13.34
C LEU A 41 16.07 22.50 14.76
N PRO A 42 15.73 23.53 15.60
CA PRO A 42 15.07 24.76 15.17
C PRO A 42 15.93 25.51 14.13
N ALA A 43 15.32 26.45 13.39
CA ALA A 43 16.09 27.34 12.54
C ALA A 43 17.05 28.16 13.41
N ASP A 44 18.17 28.59 12.82
CA ASP A 44 19.16 29.40 13.53
C ASP A 44 18.56 30.76 13.93
N ASP A 45 19.06 31.31 15.03
CA ASP A 45 18.75 32.65 15.51
C ASP A 45 17.26 32.93 15.84
N ILE A 46 16.47 31.89 16.16
CA ILE A 46 15.12 32.11 16.70
C ILE A 46 15.25 32.62 18.15
N PRO A 47 14.80 33.86 18.46
CA PRO A 47 14.96 34.43 19.79
C PRO A 47 14.01 33.79 20.81
N ASP A 48 14.51 33.50 22.02
CA ASP A 48 13.75 33.04 23.17
C ASP A 48 14.22 33.77 24.45
N ARG A 49 13.51 34.84 24.85
CA ARG A 49 13.67 35.55 26.14
C ARG A 49 15.12 35.89 26.54
N GLY A 50 15.92 36.30 25.57
CA GLY A 50 17.34 36.70 25.79
C GLY A 50 18.35 35.60 25.49
N SER A 51 17.89 34.46 24.98
CA SER A 51 18.69 33.37 24.36
C SER A 51 18.10 33.02 22.99
N ASN A 52 18.61 31.97 22.38
CA ASN A 52 18.02 31.37 21.18
C ASN A 52 17.30 30.06 21.53
N VAL A 53 16.37 29.64 20.67
CA VAL A 53 15.72 28.34 20.75
C VAL A 53 16.72 27.27 20.30
N ASP A 54 17.16 26.41 21.21
CA ASP A 54 18.13 25.35 20.91
C ASP A 54 17.45 24.02 20.57
N ASP A 55 16.24 23.78 21.11
CA ASP A 55 15.49 22.53 20.92
C ASP A 55 14.01 22.81 20.69
N LEU A 56 13.37 21.86 20.02
CA LEU A 56 11.92 21.80 19.83
C LEU A 56 11.29 20.70 20.69
N THR A 57 9.99 20.79 20.92
CA THR A 57 9.18 19.72 21.54
C THR A 57 7.89 19.51 20.75
N LEU A 58 7.45 18.25 20.67
CA LEU A 58 6.15 17.88 20.06
C LEU A 58 5.09 17.73 21.16
N ILE A 59 3.95 18.44 21.00
CA ILE A 59 2.81 18.34 21.93
C ILE A 59 1.51 18.19 21.13
N PRO A 60 0.71 17.12 21.37
CA PRO A 60 1.02 15.97 22.25
C PRO A 60 2.05 15.03 21.62
N ARG A 61 2.88 14.41 22.46
CA ARG A 61 3.80 13.37 22.02
C ARG A 61 3.10 12.01 22.10
N PRO A 62 3.37 11.07 21.18
CA PRO A 62 2.82 9.73 21.23
C PRO A 62 3.21 9.00 22.51
N GLU A 63 2.25 8.36 23.17
CA GLU A 63 2.50 7.53 24.36
C GLU A 63 3.04 6.14 24.04
N ARG A 64 2.88 5.72 22.78
CA ARG A 64 3.30 4.40 22.28
C ARG A 64 4.03 4.57 20.95
N PRO A 65 4.93 3.64 20.59
CA PRO A 65 5.55 3.62 19.28
C PRO A 65 4.50 3.67 18.16
N ILE A 66 4.75 4.49 17.14
CA ILE A 66 3.90 4.60 15.96
C ILE A 66 4.50 3.75 14.85
N ASP A 67 3.68 2.88 14.28
CA ASP A 67 4.04 2.10 13.10
C ASP A 67 4.07 2.99 11.85
N ILE A 68 5.14 2.90 11.07
CA ILE A 68 5.27 3.60 9.80
C ILE A 68 4.95 2.62 8.68
N TYR A 69 3.88 2.88 7.94
CA TYR A 69 3.49 2.13 6.75
C TYR A 69 3.98 2.86 5.51
N GLN A 70 4.75 2.18 4.67
CA GLN A 70 5.36 2.78 3.49
C GLN A 70 5.04 1.99 2.22
N PRO A 71 4.56 2.66 1.15
CA PRO A 71 4.33 2.02 -0.14
C PRO A 71 5.62 1.45 -0.73
N VAL A 72 5.51 0.24 -1.27
CA VAL A 72 6.62 -0.49 -1.91
C VAL A 72 6.33 -0.65 -3.40
N THR A 73 6.98 0.15 -4.22
CA THR A 73 6.76 0.18 -5.67
C THR A 73 8.01 0.00 -6.50
N SER A 74 9.13 0.57 -6.07
CA SER A 74 10.41 0.52 -6.79
C SER A 74 11.38 -0.51 -6.17
N PRO A 75 12.41 -0.97 -6.90
CA PRO A 75 13.45 -1.85 -6.38
C PRO A 75 14.09 -1.29 -5.09
N GLU A 76 14.32 0.02 -5.03
CA GLU A 76 14.94 0.70 -3.89
C GLU A 76 14.03 0.62 -2.66
N THR A 77 12.71 0.82 -2.80
CA THR A 77 11.77 0.73 -1.69
C THR A 77 11.57 -0.71 -1.20
N ILE A 78 11.71 -1.70 -2.09
CA ILE A 78 11.69 -3.12 -1.69
C ILE A 78 12.83 -3.42 -0.71
N GLU A 79 14.01 -2.85 -0.92
CA GLU A 79 15.16 -3.02 -0.02
C GLU A 79 15.11 -2.12 1.22
N TYR A 80 14.73 -0.87 1.05
CA TYR A 80 14.75 0.14 2.10
C TYR A 80 13.73 -0.14 3.21
N VAL A 81 12.48 -0.41 2.85
CA VAL A 81 11.36 -0.50 3.80
C VAL A 81 11.60 -1.53 4.91
N PRO A 82 11.96 -2.80 4.59
CA PRO A 82 12.26 -3.78 5.63
C PRO A 82 13.52 -3.41 6.45
N ARG A 83 14.55 -2.82 5.82
CA ARG A 83 15.78 -2.41 6.51
C ARG A 83 15.54 -1.27 7.48
N ALA A 84 14.71 -0.31 7.12
CA ALA A 84 14.31 0.81 7.98
C ALA A 84 13.37 0.41 9.12
N GLY A 85 12.90 -0.85 9.15
CA GLY A 85 11.94 -1.34 10.15
C GLY A 85 10.53 -0.79 9.93
N HIS A 86 10.22 -0.34 8.73
CA HIS A 86 8.88 0.11 8.36
C HIS A 86 8.03 -1.08 7.91
N LYS A 87 6.72 -0.92 7.99
CA LYS A 87 5.74 -1.88 7.44
C LYS A 87 5.50 -1.58 5.97
N ALA A 88 5.48 -2.64 5.15
CA ALA A 88 5.33 -2.52 3.71
C ALA A 88 3.85 -2.45 3.30
N VAL A 89 3.53 -1.56 2.37
CA VAL A 89 2.20 -1.44 1.75
C VAL A 89 2.32 -1.77 0.27
N TYR A 90 1.56 -2.77 -0.18
CA TYR A 90 1.54 -3.24 -1.56
C TYR A 90 0.18 -2.96 -2.20
N TRP A 91 0.19 -2.52 -3.46
CA TRP A 91 -1.01 -2.13 -4.19
C TRP A 91 -0.90 -2.41 -5.68
N LEU A 92 -2.02 -2.77 -6.34
CA LEU A 92 -2.15 -2.98 -7.78
C LEU A 92 -1.18 -4.02 -8.36
N GLN A 93 -1.03 -5.16 -7.70
CA GLN A 93 -0.12 -6.22 -8.15
C GLN A 93 -0.86 -7.55 -8.26
N ASN A 94 -0.46 -8.35 -9.24
CA ASN A 94 -0.94 -9.72 -9.37
C ASN A 94 -0.31 -10.65 -8.31
N ALA A 95 -0.81 -11.88 -8.23
CA ALA A 95 -0.42 -12.83 -7.21
C ALA A 95 1.08 -13.14 -7.21
N ASP A 96 1.68 -13.38 -8.38
CA ASP A 96 3.11 -13.75 -8.49
C ASP A 96 4.02 -12.61 -8.03
N SER A 97 3.75 -11.39 -8.53
CA SER A 97 4.50 -10.19 -8.14
C SER A 97 4.36 -9.90 -6.65
N GLN A 98 3.17 -10.14 -6.10
CA GLN A 98 2.90 -9.92 -4.68
C GLN A 98 3.65 -10.93 -3.81
N LEU A 99 3.62 -12.22 -4.16
CA LEU A 99 4.34 -13.28 -3.46
C LEU A 99 5.85 -13.05 -3.46
N ASP A 100 6.42 -12.69 -4.62
CA ASP A 100 7.86 -12.38 -4.73
C ASP A 100 8.26 -11.27 -3.74
N LYS A 101 7.58 -10.14 -3.79
CA LYS A 101 7.88 -9.00 -2.92
C LYS A 101 7.61 -9.29 -1.44
N TRP A 102 6.56 -10.05 -1.16
CA TRP A 102 6.20 -10.47 0.19
C TRP A 102 7.26 -11.37 0.82
N SER A 103 7.76 -12.32 0.03
CA SER A 103 8.83 -13.23 0.43
C SER A 103 10.16 -12.50 0.58
N ARG A 104 10.46 -11.57 -0.34
CA ARG A 104 11.68 -10.76 -0.28
C ARG A 104 11.73 -9.87 0.96
N PHE A 105 10.61 -9.27 1.36
CA PHE A 105 10.52 -8.54 2.62
C PHE A 105 10.91 -9.41 3.82
N ALA A 106 10.31 -10.60 3.93
CA ALA A 106 10.58 -11.54 5.02
C ALA A 106 12.05 -11.97 5.02
N LYS A 107 12.61 -12.29 3.84
CA LYS A 107 14.02 -12.67 3.71
C LYS A 107 14.97 -11.56 4.16
N ILE A 108 14.74 -10.30 3.77
CA ILE A 108 15.59 -9.18 4.19
C ILE A 108 15.54 -9.01 5.72
N ARG A 109 14.36 -9.14 6.34
CA ARG A 109 14.22 -9.08 7.79
C ARG A 109 14.96 -10.24 8.49
N ASP A 110 14.89 -11.44 7.94
CA ASP A 110 15.62 -12.61 8.43
C ASP A 110 17.14 -12.43 8.33
N ASP A 111 17.64 -11.99 7.17
CA ASP A 111 19.06 -11.69 6.93
C ASP A 111 19.61 -10.61 7.91
N MET A 112 18.75 -9.75 8.44
CA MET A 112 19.09 -8.76 9.47
C MET A 112 19.02 -9.31 10.91
N GLY A 113 18.66 -10.57 11.09
CA GLY A 113 18.43 -11.16 12.42
C GLY A 113 17.17 -10.63 13.13
N LYS A 114 16.20 -10.12 12.37
CA LYS A 114 14.92 -9.59 12.84
C LYS A 114 13.75 -10.26 12.10
N PRO A 115 13.61 -11.58 12.16
CA PRO A 115 12.57 -12.30 11.43
C PRO A 115 11.18 -11.80 11.80
N VAL A 116 10.26 -11.88 10.85
CA VAL A 116 8.84 -11.54 11.03
C VAL A 116 7.98 -12.77 10.83
N ALA A 117 6.91 -12.90 11.60
CA ALA A 117 5.96 -13.97 11.38
C ALA A 117 5.24 -13.84 10.02
N PRO A 118 4.68 -14.94 9.49
CA PRO A 118 3.88 -14.88 8.25
C PRO A 118 2.81 -13.78 8.34
N GLY A 119 2.75 -12.94 7.31
CA GLY A 119 1.81 -11.82 7.22
C GLY A 119 2.13 -10.57 8.06
N ASP A 120 3.07 -10.64 9.00
CA ASP A 120 3.44 -9.48 9.81
C ASP A 120 4.22 -8.42 9.02
N ASP A 121 4.06 -7.16 9.44
CA ASP A 121 4.73 -5.98 8.89
C ASP A 121 4.47 -5.72 7.39
N ARG A 122 3.44 -6.35 6.84
CA ARG A 122 3.04 -6.22 5.44
C ARG A 122 1.53 -6.00 5.34
N CYS A 123 1.14 -5.13 4.42
CA CYS A 123 -0.24 -4.73 4.20
C CYS A 123 -0.57 -4.75 2.71
N LEU A 124 -1.72 -5.27 2.35
CA LEU A 124 -2.28 -5.19 1.01
C LEU A 124 -3.30 -4.05 0.94
N VAL A 125 -3.25 -3.25 -0.12
CA VAL A 125 -4.33 -2.33 -0.49
C VAL A 125 -5.14 -2.98 -1.60
N LEU A 126 -6.43 -3.06 -1.42
CA LEU A 126 -7.37 -3.61 -2.39
C LEU A 126 -8.46 -2.58 -2.71
N ASN A 127 -8.61 -2.26 -3.99
CA ASN A 127 -9.76 -1.49 -4.46
C ASN A 127 -11.00 -2.39 -4.44
N VAL A 128 -12.05 -1.94 -3.75
CA VAL A 128 -13.27 -2.74 -3.53
C VAL A 128 -14.50 -1.95 -3.94
N HIS A 129 -15.38 -2.60 -4.71
CA HIS A 129 -16.73 -2.10 -4.96
C HIS A 129 -17.75 -3.24 -4.87
N VAL A 130 -18.60 -3.18 -3.86
CA VAL A 130 -19.58 -4.22 -3.55
C VAL A 130 -20.95 -3.82 -4.10
N GLY A 131 -21.66 -4.75 -4.68
CA GLY A 131 -23.07 -4.58 -5.04
C GLY A 131 -23.93 -5.75 -4.54
N LYS A 132 -25.25 -5.55 -4.49
CA LYS A 132 -26.18 -6.65 -4.16
C LYS A 132 -26.11 -7.79 -5.16
N THR A 133 -25.72 -7.49 -6.39
CA THR A 133 -25.39 -8.47 -7.44
C THR A 133 -24.15 -8.01 -8.17
N ARG A 134 -23.50 -8.94 -8.90
CA ARG A 134 -22.35 -8.62 -9.75
C ARG A 134 -22.70 -7.55 -10.79
N GLU A 135 -23.86 -7.64 -11.41
CA GLU A 135 -24.33 -6.68 -12.42
C GLU A 135 -24.50 -5.27 -11.81
N ALA A 136 -25.05 -5.18 -10.59
CA ALA A 136 -25.20 -3.91 -9.88
C ALA A 136 -23.84 -3.29 -9.54
N ALA A 137 -22.91 -4.10 -9.04
CA ALA A 137 -21.54 -3.68 -8.75
C ALA A 137 -20.83 -3.19 -10.02
N MET A 138 -20.91 -3.95 -11.11
CA MET A 138 -20.30 -3.60 -12.40
C MET A 138 -20.91 -2.32 -12.97
N LYS A 139 -22.22 -2.17 -12.94
CA LYS A 139 -22.88 -0.96 -13.44
C LYS A 139 -22.39 0.31 -12.76
N LYS A 140 -22.12 0.25 -11.45
CA LYS A 140 -21.76 1.41 -10.63
C LYS A 140 -20.23 1.58 -10.51
N GLY A 141 -19.49 0.50 -10.36
CA GLY A 141 -18.04 0.52 -10.14
C GLY A 141 -17.20 0.64 -11.42
N LYS A 142 -17.68 0.05 -12.54
CA LYS A 142 -16.89 0.05 -13.79
C LYS A 142 -16.53 1.44 -14.33
N PRO A 143 -17.42 2.46 -14.36
CA PRO A 143 -17.05 3.77 -14.85
C PRO A 143 -15.88 4.40 -14.06
N GLY A 144 -15.92 4.27 -12.74
CA GLY A 144 -14.85 4.75 -11.87
C GLY A 144 -13.57 3.95 -12.00
N HIS A 145 -13.68 2.62 -12.14
CA HIS A 145 -12.53 1.76 -12.45
C HIS A 145 -11.85 2.19 -13.74
N ASP A 146 -12.61 2.38 -14.82
CA ASP A 146 -12.07 2.72 -16.13
C ASP A 146 -11.37 4.09 -16.10
N GLU A 147 -11.94 5.06 -15.38
CA GLU A 147 -11.32 6.38 -15.21
C GLU A 147 -10.03 6.32 -14.39
N PHE A 148 -10.05 5.59 -13.29
CA PHE A 148 -8.87 5.33 -12.46
C PHE A 148 -7.75 4.66 -13.25
N CYS A 149 -8.07 3.63 -14.03
CA CYS A 149 -7.10 2.93 -14.86
C CYS A 149 -6.55 3.83 -15.97
N ARG A 150 -7.41 4.59 -16.65
CA ARG A 150 -6.99 5.55 -17.69
C ARG A 150 -6.02 6.60 -17.14
N PHE A 151 -6.27 7.09 -15.93
CA PHE A 151 -5.38 8.06 -15.27
C PHE A 151 -4.01 7.47 -14.93
N LEU A 152 -3.94 6.22 -14.49
CA LEU A 152 -2.69 5.61 -14.02
C LEU A 152 -1.89 4.86 -15.09
N ALA A 153 -2.54 4.43 -16.19
CA ALA A 153 -1.90 3.65 -17.24
C ALA A 153 -0.64 4.31 -17.84
N PRO A 154 -0.62 5.62 -18.16
CA PRO A 154 0.57 6.27 -18.73
C PRO A 154 1.80 6.23 -17.83
N TYR A 155 1.62 5.98 -16.52
CA TYR A 155 2.69 5.89 -15.54
C TYR A 155 3.18 4.45 -15.28
N GLY A 156 2.77 3.48 -16.10
CA GLY A 156 3.17 2.08 -15.97
C GLY A 156 2.70 1.38 -14.69
N ARG A 157 1.64 1.89 -14.06
CA ARG A 157 1.16 1.40 -12.76
C ARG A 157 0.57 -0.01 -12.82
N PHE A 158 0.26 -0.51 -14.01
CA PHE A 158 -0.33 -1.83 -14.22
C PHE A 158 0.65 -2.85 -14.82
N SER A 159 1.95 -2.61 -14.70
CA SER A 159 3.01 -3.48 -15.24
C SER A 159 3.03 -4.90 -14.64
N SER A 160 2.36 -5.12 -13.52
CA SER A 160 2.20 -6.46 -12.93
C SER A 160 1.11 -7.30 -13.59
N TYR A 161 0.20 -6.69 -14.36
CA TYR A 161 -0.81 -7.44 -15.11
C TYR A 161 -0.16 -8.38 -16.13
N ARG A 162 -0.90 -9.42 -16.51
CA ARG A 162 -0.47 -10.39 -17.52
C ARG A 162 -1.52 -10.52 -18.61
N ASN A 163 -1.04 -10.76 -19.83
CA ASN A 163 -1.87 -11.19 -20.93
C ASN A 163 -2.44 -12.60 -20.64
N PRO A 164 -3.50 -13.04 -21.34
CA PRO A 164 -4.07 -14.39 -21.16
C PRO A 164 -3.06 -15.53 -21.38
N ASP A 165 -2.00 -15.30 -22.14
CA ASP A 165 -0.91 -16.26 -22.37
C ASP A 165 0.20 -16.21 -21.30
N GLY A 166 0.04 -15.38 -20.26
CA GLY A 166 0.99 -15.20 -19.17
C GLY A 166 2.12 -14.19 -19.45
N THR A 167 2.20 -13.63 -20.66
CA THR A 167 3.23 -12.65 -21.02
C THR A 167 2.98 -11.29 -20.34
N LYS A 168 4.02 -10.46 -20.26
CA LYS A 168 3.90 -9.11 -19.70
C LYS A 168 3.05 -8.22 -20.61
N VAL A 169 2.23 -7.40 -20.00
CA VAL A 169 1.49 -6.34 -20.69
C VAL A 169 2.41 -5.19 -21.14
N ALA A 170 1.92 -4.32 -22.04
CA ALA A 170 2.61 -3.08 -22.41
C ALA A 170 2.77 -2.15 -21.20
N PHE A 171 3.75 -1.24 -21.26
CA PHE A 171 4.04 -0.30 -20.17
C PHE A 171 2.81 0.56 -19.82
N ASP A 172 2.10 1.04 -20.81
CA ASP A 172 0.93 1.89 -20.72
C ASP A 172 -0.39 1.11 -20.74
N HIS A 173 -0.35 -0.20 -20.44
CA HIS A 173 -1.54 -1.04 -20.39
C HIS A 173 -2.62 -0.44 -19.48
N CYS A 174 -3.82 -0.29 -20.03
CA CYS A 174 -5.00 0.15 -19.32
C CYS A 174 -5.94 -1.05 -19.14
N PRO A 175 -5.93 -1.69 -17.96
CA PRO A 175 -6.69 -2.92 -17.76
C PRO A 175 -8.20 -2.67 -17.82
N THR A 176 -8.92 -3.62 -18.34
CA THR A 176 -10.36 -3.69 -18.23
C THR A 176 -10.76 -4.10 -16.80
N VAL A 177 -11.98 -3.78 -16.40
CA VAL A 177 -12.50 -4.21 -15.10
C VAL A 177 -12.50 -5.74 -14.95
N GLN A 178 -12.72 -6.47 -16.05
CA GLN A 178 -12.70 -7.93 -16.05
C GLN A 178 -11.28 -8.47 -15.80
N GLU A 179 -10.25 -7.92 -16.45
CA GLU A 179 -8.85 -8.29 -16.18
C GLU A 179 -8.47 -8.03 -14.71
N SER A 180 -8.94 -6.91 -14.13
CA SER A 180 -8.70 -6.57 -12.73
C SER A 180 -9.33 -7.58 -11.77
N ILE A 181 -10.54 -8.05 -12.08
CA ILE A 181 -11.26 -9.06 -11.29
C ILE A 181 -10.61 -10.44 -11.46
N ASP A 182 -10.34 -10.86 -12.70
CA ASP A 182 -9.80 -12.19 -13.00
C ASP A 182 -8.42 -12.40 -12.37
N GLN A 183 -7.59 -11.35 -12.37
CA GLN A 183 -6.26 -11.38 -11.74
C GLN A 183 -6.30 -11.04 -10.24
N LYS A 184 -7.48 -10.89 -9.64
CA LYS A 184 -7.67 -10.57 -8.21
C LYS A 184 -7.01 -9.26 -7.75
N ILE A 185 -6.71 -8.35 -8.68
CA ILE A 185 -6.03 -7.08 -8.37
C ILE A 185 -7.01 -6.06 -7.81
N GLN A 186 -8.29 -6.17 -8.19
CA GLN A 186 -9.39 -5.41 -7.62
C GLN A 186 -10.58 -6.32 -7.33
N ALA A 187 -11.37 -5.99 -6.31
CA ALA A 187 -12.55 -6.75 -5.90
C ALA A 187 -13.83 -5.97 -6.23
N ILE A 188 -14.38 -6.20 -7.42
CA ILE A 188 -15.62 -5.57 -7.89
C ILE A 188 -16.63 -6.66 -8.18
N GLY A 189 -17.73 -6.71 -7.41
CA GLY A 189 -18.71 -7.76 -7.59
C GLY A 189 -19.76 -7.81 -6.49
N SER A 190 -20.44 -8.96 -6.38
CA SER A 190 -21.33 -9.26 -5.26
C SER A 190 -20.56 -9.40 -3.95
N VAL A 191 -21.26 -9.52 -2.84
CA VAL A 191 -20.66 -9.81 -1.54
C VAL A 191 -19.78 -11.06 -1.62
N ASP A 192 -20.28 -12.14 -2.21
CA ASP A 192 -19.52 -13.40 -2.35
C ASP A 192 -18.28 -13.23 -3.21
N ASP A 193 -18.32 -12.47 -4.31
CA ASP A 193 -17.16 -12.18 -5.17
C ASP A 193 -16.05 -11.45 -4.40
N VAL A 194 -16.44 -10.50 -3.56
CA VAL A 194 -15.50 -9.71 -2.75
C VAL A 194 -14.92 -10.55 -1.62
N VAL A 195 -15.75 -11.35 -0.94
CA VAL A 195 -15.31 -12.31 0.10
C VAL A 195 -14.32 -13.31 -0.50
N ASP A 196 -14.62 -13.88 -1.67
CA ASP A 196 -13.72 -14.81 -2.36
C ASP A 196 -12.39 -14.15 -2.75
N THR A 197 -12.41 -12.90 -3.19
CA THR A 197 -11.18 -12.18 -3.55
C THR A 197 -10.32 -11.86 -2.32
N ILE A 198 -10.92 -11.36 -1.25
CA ILE A 198 -10.19 -11.09 0.00
C ILE A 198 -9.68 -12.41 0.61
N GLY A 199 -10.50 -13.46 0.58
CA GLY A 199 -10.12 -14.80 1.03
C GLY A 199 -8.93 -15.37 0.28
N PHE A 200 -8.90 -15.21 -1.04
CA PHE A 200 -7.74 -15.60 -1.86
C PHE A 200 -6.46 -14.92 -1.36
N TRP A 201 -6.47 -13.61 -1.18
CA TRP A 201 -5.29 -12.87 -0.72
C TRP A 201 -4.90 -13.23 0.71
N ARG A 202 -5.88 -13.41 1.60
CA ARG A 202 -5.62 -13.82 2.97
C ARG A 202 -4.88 -15.16 3.01
N ASP A 203 -5.34 -16.14 2.26
CA ASP A 203 -4.79 -17.49 2.28
C ASP A 203 -3.45 -17.57 1.55
N LEU A 204 -3.26 -16.78 0.48
CA LEU A 204 -2.02 -16.73 -0.26
C LEU A 204 -0.86 -16.09 0.53
N LEU A 205 -1.16 -15.05 1.31
CA LEU A 205 -0.15 -14.18 1.92
C LEU A 205 -0.07 -14.32 3.45
N ASP A 206 -0.88 -15.17 4.07
CA ASP A 206 -1.14 -15.11 5.53
C ASP A 206 -1.51 -13.67 5.97
N LEU A 207 -2.31 -12.99 5.15
CA LEU A 207 -2.58 -11.56 5.25
C LEU A 207 -3.24 -11.20 6.57
N LYS A 208 -2.63 -10.29 7.34
CA LYS A 208 -3.15 -9.79 8.63
C LYS A 208 -3.68 -8.36 8.54
N HIS A 209 -3.20 -7.59 7.58
CA HIS A 209 -3.57 -6.19 7.42
C HIS A 209 -4.02 -5.93 5.99
N LEU A 210 -5.28 -5.52 5.85
CA LEU A 210 -5.89 -5.13 4.59
C LEU A 210 -6.37 -3.67 4.68
N ILE A 211 -5.96 -2.85 3.73
CA ILE A 211 -6.54 -1.53 3.50
C ILE A 211 -7.52 -1.65 2.35
N ILE A 212 -8.78 -1.32 2.60
CA ILE A 212 -9.82 -1.31 1.57
C ILE A 212 -9.98 0.11 1.04
N PHE A 213 -9.86 0.25 -0.27
CA PHE A 213 -10.00 1.52 -0.96
C PHE A 213 -11.34 1.53 -1.72
N PHE A 214 -12.27 2.38 -1.29
CA PHE A 214 -13.63 2.46 -1.86
C PHE A 214 -13.80 3.62 -2.84
N ASP A 215 -12.86 4.55 -2.87
CA ASP A 215 -12.99 5.80 -3.60
C ASP A 215 -12.68 5.60 -5.09
N PHE A 216 -13.71 5.23 -5.84
CA PHE A 216 -13.64 5.21 -7.29
C PHE A 216 -14.13 6.55 -7.85
N PRO A 217 -13.46 7.09 -8.91
CA PRO A 217 -13.92 8.30 -9.57
C PRO A 217 -15.40 8.26 -9.94
N GLY A 218 -16.11 9.35 -9.63
CA GLY A 218 -17.53 9.49 -9.94
C GLY A 218 -18.51 8.94 -8.90
N LEU A 219 -18.01 8.33 -7.82
CA LEU A 219 -18.87 7.93 -6.71
C LEU A 219 -19.21 9.16 -5.84
N THR A 220 -20.47 9.20 -5.39
CA THR A 220 -20.92 10.21 -4.44
C THR A 220 -20.55 9.82 -3.00
N ARG A 221 -20.63 10.78 -2.08
CA ARG A 221 -20.48 10.50 -0.64
C ARG A 221 -21.47 9.43 -0.15
N GLN A 222 -22.70 9.45 -0.67
CA GLN A 222 -23.71 8.45 -0.32
C GLN A 222 -23.27 7.06 -0.80
N ASP A 223 -22.77 6.94 -2.03
CA ASP A 223 -22.25 5.69 -2.57
C ASP A 223 -21.13 5.11 -1.69
N MET A 224 -20.18 5.95 -1.28
CA MET A 224 -19.09 5.53 -0.39
C MET A 224 -19.58 5.10 0.98
N THR A 225 -20.61 5.78 1.53
CA THR A 225 -21.23 5.38 2.79
C THR A 225 -21.92 4.01 2.65
N GLU A 226 -22.63 3.77 1.55
CA GLU A 226 -23.24 2.47 1.25
C GLU A 226 -22.17 1.37 1.14
N GLN A 227 -21.03 1.65 0.49
CA GLN A 227 -19.90 0.70 0.42
C GLN A 227 -19.36 0.34 1.80
N LEU A 228 -19.16 1.34 2.69
CA LEU A 228 -18.70 1.11 4.06
C LEU A 228 -19.69 0.20 4.83
N HIS A 229 -20.99 0.45 4.73
CA HIS A 229 -22.01 -0.39 5.36
C HIS A 229 -22.01 -1.82 4.80
N MET A 230 -22.01 -1.99 3.48
CA MET A 230 -21.98 -3.32 2.87
C MET A 230 -20.75 -4.11 3.27
N VAL A 231 -19.58 -3.48 3.28
CA VAL A 231 -18.35 -4.17 3.72
C VAL A 231 -18.41 -4.51 5.20
N ALA A 232 -18.84 -3.59 6.07
CA ALA A 232 -18.88 -3.82 7.51
C ALA A 232 -19.92 -4.87 7.93
N GLU A 233 -21.07 -4.86 7.29
CA GLU A 233 -22.23 -5.66 7.72
C GLU A 233 -22.37 -6.98 6.94
N GLU A 234 -21.90 -7.04 5.70
CA GLU A 234 -22.11 -8.22 4.84
C GLU A 234 -20.80 -8.93 4.46
N VAL A 235 -19.68 -8.21 4.25
CA VAL A 235 -18.39 -8.81 3.85
C VAL A 235 -17.55 -9.22 5.07
N MET A 236 -17.29 -8.29 5.99
CA MET A 236 -16.39 -8.55 7.13
C MET A 236 -16.80 -9.72 8.02
N PRO A 237 -18.10 -9.93 8.34
CA PRO A 237 -18.51 -11.08 9.15
C PRO A 237 -18.14 -12.40 8.50
N GLN A 238 -18.25 -12.52 7.18
CA GLN A 238 -17.92 -13.75 6.44
C GLN A 238 -16.43 -14.04 6.40
N LEU A 239 -15.58 -13.03 6.53
CA LEU A 239 -14.12 -13.20 6.57
C LEU A 239 -13.64 -13.79 7.91
N GLY A 240 -14.39 -13.61 8.99
CA GLY A 240 -14.06 -14.14 10.33
C GLY A 240 -14.54 -15.57 10.60
N GLU A 241 -15.68 -15.97 10.02
CA GLU A 241 -16.38 -17.18 10.41
C GLU A 241 -16.11 -18.43 9.55
N THR A 242 -15.64 -18.28 8.31
CA THR A 242 -15.83 -19.37 7.32
C THR A 242 -14.55 -19.94 6.75
N MET A 243 -13.39 -19.71 7.35
CA MET A 243 -12.23 -20.00 6.51
C MET A 243 -11.42 -21.19 6.97
N THR A 244 -11.98 -22.37 6.72
CA THR A 244 -11.17 -23.54 6.37
C THR A 244 -10.31 -23.16 5.17
N ARG A 245 -8.98 -23.19 5.34
CA ARG A 245 -8.02 -22.91 4.25
C ARG A 245 -8.41 -23.71 3.01
N ARG A 246 -8.83 -23.03 1.95
CA ARG A 246 -8.96 -23.68 0.64
C ARG A 246 -7.57 -24.01 0.12
N PRO A 247 -7.36 -25.16 -0.57
CA PRO A 247 -6.10 -25.42 -1.24
C PRO A 247 -5.78 -24.26 -2.19
N LEU A 248 -4.59 -23.72 -2.10
CA LEU A 248 -4.13 -22.69 -3.03
C LEU A 248 -4.16 -23.25 -4.46
N PRO A 249 -4.60 -22.48 -5.46
CA PRO A 249 -4.44 -22.88 -6.84
C PRO A 249 -2.96 -23.08 -7.11
N SER A 250 -2.62 -24.15 -7.83
CA SER A 250 -1.25 -24.42 -8.25
C SER A 250 -0.77 -23.25 -9.11
N LEU A 251 0.15 -22.47 -8.57
CA LEU A 251 0.83 -21.43 -9.34
C LEU A 251 1.65 -22.14 -10.42
N SER A 252 1.53 -21.70 -11.68
CA SER A 252 2.38 -22.20 -12.74
C SER A 252 3.83 -21.89 -12.41
N PRO A 253 4.78 -22.82 -12.60
CA PRO A 253 6.18 -22.51 -12.38
C PRO A 253 6.57 -21.34 -13.29
N LEU A 254 7.24 -20.37 -12.70
CA LEU A 254 7.89 -19.29 -13.43
C LEU A 254 8.91 -19.92 -14.38
N VAL A 255 8.66 -19.86 -15.69
CA VAL A 255 9.62 -20.17 -16.74
C VAL A 255 10.44 -18.94 -17.06
#